data_bc413b0caf7cdaa4bd55412587a4a73c
#
_entry.id   bc413b0caf7cdaa4bd55412587a4a73c
#
_cell.length_a   1.000
_cell.length_b   1.000
_cell.length_c   1.000
_cell.angle_alpha   90.00
_cell.angle_beta   90.00
_cell.angle_gamma   90.00
#
_symmetry.space_group_name_H-M   'P 1'
#
loop_
_entity.id
_entity.type
_entity.pdbx_description
1 polymer ?
#
loop_
_entity_poly.entity_id
_entity_poly.type
_entity_poly.pdbx_seq_one_letter_code
_entity_poly.pdbx_strand_id
1 'polypeptide(L)'
;MCIRDRLLKDRKDVAEGVAFLKDKLGDFLDQEVADSLTEIATAVNATKNAEFTLVFDPTLVRGMSYYTGTIFEIAMPELGAACGGGGRYDKMIGKFTGNDVPACGFSIGFERIILLLMESGFKIPERPKRVAYLVEKKYPAEKLVDVMKQAKEARENGQQVLVVRMNKNKKFQKEQLSKEGYEEFEEFFNK
;
A
#
# COMPACT_ATOMS: atom_id res chain seq x y z
N MET A 1 -29.46 27.15 5.76
CA MET A 1 -29.02 26.21 4.72
C MET A 1 -28.39 27.02 3.59
N CYS A 2 -27.09 26.87 3.39
CA CYS A 2 -26.33 27.68 2.40
C CYS A 2 -26.67 27.21 0.99
N ILE A 3 -26.69 28.13 0.01
CA ILE A 3 -26.88 27.81 -1.42
C ILE A 3 -25.87 26.75 -1.88
N ARG A 4 -24.67 26.79 -1.35
CA ARG A 4 -23.60 25.82 -1.52
C ARG A 4 -24.06 24.36 -1.24
N ASP A 5 -24.82 24.14 -0.18
CA ASP A 5 -25.27 22.79 0.23
C ASP A 5 -26.34 22.22 -0.71
N ARG A 6 -27.03 23.07 -1.44
CA ARG A 6 -28.06 22.63 -2.41
C ARG A 6 -27.48 22.22 -3.76
N LEU A 7 -26.42 22.90 -4.22
CA LEU A 7 -25.76 22.61 -5.49
C LEU A 7 -24.84 21.38 -5.43
N LEU A 8 -24.41 20.98 -4.22
CA LEU A 8 -23.37 19.98 -4.01
C LEU A 8 -23.90 18.71 -3.30
N LYS A 9 -25.22 18.60 -3.11
CA LYS A 9 -25.82 17.51 -2.36
C LYS A 9 -25.78 16.15 -3.07
N ASP A 10 -25.72 16.16 -4.40
CA ASP A 10 -25.64 14.96 -5.21
C ASP A 10 -24.16 14.70 -5.55
N ARG A 11 -23.54 13.83 -4.77
CA ARG A 11 -22.20 13.33 -5.06
C ARG A 11 -22.27 12.55 -6.38
N LYS A 12 -21.70 13.13 -7.42
CA LYS A 12 -21.70 12.58 -8.77
C LYS A 12 -20.42 11.77 -8.99
N ASP A 13 -20.46 10.86 -9.94
CA ASP A 13 -19.20 10.35 -10.45
C ASP A 13 -18.37 11.48 -11.11
N VAL A 14 -17.10 11.19 -11.42
CA VAL A 14 -16.21 12.25 -11.92
C VAL A 14 -16.65 12.79 -13.27
N ALA A 15 -17.16 11.95 -14.18
CA ALA A 15 -17.61 12.36 -15.50
C ALA A 15 -18.84 13.27 -15.43
N GLU A 16 -19.84 12.90 -14.62
CA GLU A 16 -21.02 13.72 -14.36
C GLU A 16 -20.64 15.03 -13.64
N GLY A 17 -19.68 14.97 -12.71
CA GLY A 17 -19.19 16.15 -11.99
C GLY A 17 -18.49 17.15 -12.92
N VAL A 18 -17.66 16.68 -13.82
CA VAL A 18 -16.99 17.52 -14.82
C VAL A 18 -18.01 18.11 -15.80
N ALA A 19 -18.98 17.31 -16.26
CA ALA A 19 -20.05 17.81 -17.11
C ALA A 19 -20.89 18.91 -16.43
N PHE A 20 -21.19 18.73 -15.14
CA PHE A 20 -21.87 19.74 -14.33
C PHE A 20 -21.04 21.03 -14.21
N LEU A 21 -19.74 20.95 -13.99
CA LEU A 21 -18.87 22.13 -13.96
C LEU A 21 -18.85 22.85 -15.32
N LYS A 22 -18.79 22.12 -16.42
CA LYS A 22 -18.84 22.71 -17.77
C LYS A 22 -20.15 23.48 -18.01
N ASP A 23 -21.28 22.91 -17.56
CA ASP A 23 -22.58 23.60 -17.68
C ASP A 23 -22.65 24.90 -16.83
N LYS A 24 -22.05 24.89 -15.65
CA LYS A 24 -22.12 26.03 -14.71
C LYS A 24 -21.06 27.09 -14.93
N LEU A 25 -19.87 26.73 -15.35
CA LEU A 25 -18.73 27.64 -15.46
C LEU A 25 -18.45 28.05 -16.91
N GLY A 26 -18.92 27.28 -17.91
CA GLY A 26 -18.68 27.59 -19.31
C GLY A 26 -17.20 27.82 -19.60
N ASP A 27 -16.89 28.97 -20.20
CA ASP A 27 -15.52 29.37 -20.56
C ASP A 27 -14.58 29.65 -19.36
N PHE A 28 -15.13 29.72 -18.15
CA PHE A 28 -14.30 29.86 -16.93
C PHE A 28 -13.72 28.56 -16.43
N LEU A 29 -14.16 27.41 -16.97
CA LEU A 29 -13.57 26.11 -16.64
C LEU A 29 -12.33 25.87 -17.52
N ASP A 30 -11.18 25.71 -16.89
CA ASP A 30 -9.98 25.29 -17.57
C ASP A 30 -10.16 23.86 -18.14
N GLN A 31 -10.07 23.75 -19.45
CA GLN A 31 -10.29 22.48 -20.15
C GLN A 31 -9.22 21.44 -19.81
N GLU A 32 -7.96 21.85 -19.60
CA GLU A 32 -6.88 20.92 -19.23
C GLU A 32 -7.15 20.30 -17.87
N VAL A 33 -7.70 21.08 -16.93
CA VAL A 33 -8.09 20.56 -15.61
C VAL A 33 -9.24 19.56 -15.72
N ALA A 34 -10.23 19.85 -16.55
CA ALA A 34 -11.38 18.95 -16.77
C ALA A 34 -10.95 17.63 -17.41
N ASP A 35 -10.10 17.71 -18.41
CA ASP A 35 -9.58 16.54 -19.13
C ASP A 35 -8.68 15.69 -18.23
N SER A 36 -7.80 16.30 -17.45
CA SER A 36 -6.93 15.63 -16.46
C SER A 36 -7.74 14.89 -15.39
N LEU A 37 -8.80 15.49 -14.84
CA LEU A 37 -9.68 14.82 -13.89
C LEU A 37 -10.37 13.58 -14.49
N THR A 38 -10.84 13.71 -15.73
CA THR A 38 -11.50 12.62 -16.44
C THR A 38 -10.53 11.48 -16.75
N GLU A 39 -9.31 11.80 -17.18
CA GLU A 39 -8.25 10.83 -17.46
C GLU A 39 -7.86 10.05 -16.18
N ILE A 40 -7.62 10.75 -15.08
CA ILE A 40 -7.31 10.13 -13.78
C ILE A 40 -8.43 9.19 -13.35
N ALA A 41 -9.69 9.63 -13.41
CA ALA A 41 -10.83 8.80 -13.01
C ALA A 41 -10.98 7.56 -13.89
N THR A 42 -10.76 7.71 -15.18
CA THR A 42 -10.80 6.59 -16.14
C THR A 42 -9.70 5.58 -15.84
N ALA A 43 -8.46 6.05 -15.64
CA ALA A 43 -7.33 5.20 -15.31
C ALA A 43 -7.54 4.44 -14.00
N VAL A 44 -8.00 5.12 -12.95
CA VAL A 44 -8.27 4.50 -11.64
C VAL A 44 -9.38 3.46 -11.75
N ASN A 45 -10.50 3.77 -12.43
CA ASN A 45 -11.58 2.81 -12.59
C ASN A 45 -11.19 1.57 -13.42
N ALA A 46 -10.28 1.75 -14.39
CA ALA A 46 -9.77 0.64 -15.20
C ALA A 46 -8.76 -0.25 -14.47
N THR A 47 -8.06 0.28 -13.47
CA THR A 47 -6.96 -0.42 -12.78
C THR A 47 -7.26 -0.81 -11.34
N LYS A 48 -8.37 -0.35 -10.77
CA LYS A 48 -8.74 -0.71 -9.39
C LYS A 48 -8.91 -2.22 -9.22
N ASN A 49 -8.37 -2.75 -8.16
CA ASN A 49 -8.47 -4.17 -7.76
C ASN A 49 -9.29 -4.38 -6.48
N ALA A 50 -9.92 -3.33 -5.99
CA ALA A 50 -10.79 -3.35 -4.82
C ALA A 50 -12.08 -2.58 -5.11
N GLU A 51 -13.13 -2.87 -4.35
CA GLU A 51 -14.40 -2.18 -4.46
C GLU A 51 -14.35 -0.84 -3.73
N PHE A 52 -14.39 0.24 -4.48
CA PHE A 52 -14.58 1.59 -3.98
C PHE A 52 -15.21 2.49 -5.05
N THR A 53 -15.80 3.57 -4.63
CA THR A 53 -16.45 4.55 -5.52
C THR A 53 -15.62 5.83 -5.57
N LEU A 54 -15.32 6.29 -6.79
CA LEU A 54 -14.79 7.62 -7.01
C LEU A 54 -15.95 8.62 -7.02
N VAL A 55 -15.80 9.66 -6.21
CA VAL A 55 -16.80 10.72 -6.09
C VAL A 55 -16.13 12.05 -6.40
N PHE A 56 -16.73 12.83 -7.28
CA PHE A 56 -16.31 14.19 -7.52
C PHE A 56 -16.85 15.10 -6.41
N ASP A 57 -15.96 15.76 -5.69
CA ASP A 57 -16.30 16.74 -4.65
C ASP A 57 -15.59 18.08 -4.90
N PRO A 58 -16.26 19.05 -5.54
CA PRO A 58 -15.67 20.36 -5.82
C PRO A 58 -15.45 21.19 -4.56
N THR A 59 -15.90 20.73 -3.39
CA THR A 59 -15.70 21.42 -2.12
C THR A 59 -14.53 20.88 -1.34
N LEU A 60 -13.88 19.82 -1.83
CA LEU A 60 -12.72 19.25 -1.16
C LEU A 60 -11.60 20.30 -1.08
N VAL A 61 -11.18 20.58 0.15
CA VAL A 61 -10.06 21.48 0.44
C VAL A 61 -9.11 20.76 1.38
N ARG A 62 -7.83 20.78 1.04
CA ARG A 62 -6.78 20.27 1.91
C ARG A 62 -5.99 21.44 2.52
N GLY A 63 -5.63 21.30 3.79
CA GLY A 63 -5.00 22.38 4.57
C GLY A 63 -3.58 22.76 4.16
N MET A 64 -3.04 22.18 3.07
CA MET A 64 -1.67 22.41 2.63
C MET A 64 -1.65 23.16 1.30
N SER A 65 -0.97 24.31 1.27
CA SER A 65 -0.91 25.21 0.11
C SER A 65 0.09 24.81 -0.99
N TYR A 66 0.72 23.64 -0.88
CA TYR A 66 1.74 23.20 -1.82
C TYR A 66 1.17 22.40 -3.02
N TYR A 67 -0.09 22.02 -3.00
CA TYR A 67 -0.69 21.31 -4.11
C TYR A 67 -0.78 22.18 -5.36
N THR A 68 -0.45 21.58 -6.50
CA THR A 68 -0.43 22.25 -7.83
C THR A 68 -1.40 21.63 -8.82
N GLY A 69 -2.14 20.61 -8.43
CA GLY A 69 -3.06 19.90 -9.29
C GLY A 69 -4.11 19.14 -8.48
N THR A 70 -4.58 18.03 -9.02
CA THR A 70 -5.63 17.21 -8.42
C THR A 70 -5.27 16.81 -6.98
N ILE A 71 -6.25 16.96 -6.10
CA ILE A 71 -6.22 16.48 -4.71
C ILE A 71 -7.27 15.41 -4.53
N PHE A 72 -7.03 14.51 -3.57
CA PHE A 72 -7.97 13.45 -3.23
C PHE A 72 -7.99 13.18 -1.73
N GLU A 73 -9.08 12.58 -1.28
CA GLU A 73 -9.27 12.15 0.09
C GLU A 73 -9.93 10.77 0.12
N ILE A 74 -9.52 9.94 1.07
CA ILE A 74 -10.12 8.63 1.29
C ILE A 74 -11.12 8.78 2.43
N ALA A 75 -12.39 8.85 2.06
CA ALA A 75 -13.48 8.90 3.02
C ALA A 75 -13.68 7.53 3.67
N MET A 76 -13.91 7.52 4.97
CA MET A 76 -14.19 6.35 5.75
C MET A 76 -15.47 6.60 6.55
N PRO A 77 -16.63 6.19 6.01
CA PRO A 77 -17.93 6.47 6.63
C PRO A 77 -18.04 5.98 8.07
N GLU A 78 -17.40 4.84 8.38
CA GLU A 78 -17.39 4.22 9.71
C GLU A 78 -16.75 5.11 10.76
N LEU A 79 -15.78 5.94 10.39
CA LEU A 79 -15.13 6.90 11.27
C LEU A 79 -15.76 8.29 11.23
N GLY A 80 -16.67 8.54 10.31
CA GLY A 80 -17.20 9.87 10.04
C GLY A 80 -16.14 10.90 9.59
N ALA A 81 -14.96 10.43 9.17
CA ALA A 81 -13.81 11.26 8.80
C ALA A 81 -12.96 10.57 7.72
N ALA A 82 -12.07 11.34 7.09
CA ALA A 82 -11.10 10.77 6.17
C ALA A 82 -10.00 9.99 6.89
N CYS A 83 -9.57 8.88 6.31
CA CYS A 83 -8.44 8.09 6.82
C CYS A 83 -7.14 8.31 6.05
N GLY A 84 -7.18 9.04 4.95
CA GLY A 84 -6.01 9.35 4.16
C GLY A 84 -6.29 10.38 3.08
N GLY A 85 -5.29 10.77 2.35
CA GLY A 85 -5.44 11.63 1.20
C GLY A 85 -4.13 12.27 0.75
N GLY A 86 -4.17 12.88 -0.42
CA GLY A 86 -3.00 13.45 -1.05
C GLY A 86 -3.31 14.31 -2.26
N GLY A 87 -2.36 14.43 -3.14
CA GLY A 87 -2.50 15.15 -4.39
C GLY A 87 -1.18 15.38 -5.11
N ARG A 88 -1.24 16.16 -6.17
CA ARG A 88 -0.10 16.55 -7.00
C ARG A 88 0.56 17.83 -6.46
N TYR A 89 1.90 17.87 -6.41
CA TYR A 89 2.67 18.98 -5.83
C TYR A 89 4.01 19.23 -6.56
N ASP A 90 3.96 19.51 -7.83
CA ASP A 90 5.15 19.62 -8.73
C ASP A 90 6.21 20.60 -8.26
N LYS A 91 5.81 21.72 -7.64
CA LYS A 91 6.74 22.78 -7.22
C LYS A 91 7.46 22.49 -5.90
N MET A 92 7.04 21.49 -5.14
CA MET A 92 7.63 21.22 -3.83
C MET A 92 9.03 20.65 -3.96
N ILE A 93 9.23 19.72 -4.89
CA ILE A 93 10.54 19.11 -5.15
C ILE A 93 11.52 20.15 -5.69
N GLY A 94 11.07 21.05 -6.55
CA GLY A 94 11.88 22.13 -7.11
C GLY A 94 12.51 23.06 -6.07
N LYS A 95 11.88 23.24 -4.92
CA LYS A 95 12.43 24.03 -3.80
C LYS A 95 13.72 23.41 -3.22
N PHE A 96 13.91 22.12 -3.35
CA PHE A 96 15.07 21.38 -2.84
C PHE A 96 16.11 21.10 -3.94
N THR A 97 15.68 20.91 -5.16
CA THR A 97 16.54 20.47 -6.28
C THR A 97 16.89 21.60 -7.26
N GLY A 98 16.18 22.73 -7.18
CA GLY A 98 16.32 23.84 -8.11
C GLY A 98 15.62 23.64 -9.47
N ASN A 99 15.00 22.48 -9.70
CA ASN A 99 14.27 22.17 -10.93
C ASN A 99 12.86 21.70 -10.61
N ASP A 100 11.87 22.14 -11.35
CA ASP A 100 10.51 21.66 -11.22
C ASP A 100 10.43 20.20 -11.63
N VAL A 101 9.96 19.34 -10.71
CA VAL A 101 9.79 17.91 -10.92
C VAL A 101 8.35 17.54 -10.60
N PRO A 102 7.61 16.97 -11.57
CA PRO A 102 6.27 16.46 -11.30
C PRO A 102 6.29 15.45 -10.17
N ALA A 103 5.46 15.68 -9.18
CA ALA A 103 5.37 14.82 -8.01
C ALA A 103 3.93 14.72 -7.49
N CYS A 104 3.59 13.54 -7.01
CA CYS A 104 2.36 13.31 -6.27
C CYS A 104 2.65 12.41 -5.07
N GLY A 105 1.77 12.46 -4.09
CA GLY A 105 1.90 11.61 -2.90
C GLY A 105 0.67 11.69 -2.02
N PHE A 106 0.68 10.85 -1.00
CA PHE A 106 -0.42 10.79 -0.04
C PHE A 106 0.08 10.41 1.34
N SER A 107 -0.76 10.66 2.32
CA SER A 107 -0.58 10.20 3.71
C SER A 107 -1.77 9.37 4.15
N ILE A 108 -1.51 8.47 5.07
CA ILE A 108 -2.51 7.57 5.67
C ILE A 108 -2.58 7.89 7.16
N GLY A 109 -3.79 8.03 7.70
CA GLY A 109 -4.04 8.16 9.13
C GLY A 109 -3.90 6.79 9.81
N PHE A 110 -2.66 6.43 10.16
CA PHE A 110 -2.32 5.11 10.71
C PHE A 110 -3.20 4.75 11.91
N GLU A 111 -3.30 5.64 12.89
CA GLU A 111 -4.09 5.41 14.11
C GLU A 111 -5.58 5.16 13.80
N ARG A 112 -6.13 5.87 12.82
CA ARG A 112 -7.53 5.69 12.40
C ARG A 112 -7.77 4.32 11.82
N ILE A 113 -6.84 3.82 10.98
CA ILE A 113 -6.93 2.47 10.41
C ILE A 113 -6.79 1.41 11.50
N ILE A 114 -5.88 1.59 12.45
CA ILE A 114 -5.71 0.66 13.58
C ILE A 114 -6.98 0.61 14.42
N LEU A 115 -7.61 1.74 14.73
CA LEU A 115 -8.86 1.76 15.46
C LEU A 115 -9.96 0.96 14.76
N LEU A 116 -10.14 1.17 13.45
CA LEU A 116 -11.11 0.39 12.67
C LEU A 116 -10.83 -1.11 12.66
N LEU A 117 -9.57 -1.49 12.50
CA LEU A 117 -9.17 -2.89 12.55
C LEU A 117 -9.48 -3.51 13.92
N MET A 118 -9.24 -2.78 15.00
CA MET A 118 -9.56 -3.23 16.35
C MET A 118 -11.07 -3.36 16.55
N GLU A 119 -11.87 -2.37 16.13
CA GLU A 119 -13.33 -2.37 16.24
C GLU A 119 -13.97 -3.47 15.38
N SER A 120 -13.41 -3.74 14.20
CA SER A 120 -13.87 -4.83 13.34
C SER A 120 -13.49 -6.23 13.82
N GLY A 121 -12.73 -6.34 14.91
CA GLY A 121 -12.23 -7.60 15.43
C GLY A 121 -11.19 -8.28 14.54
N PHE A 122 -10.51 -7.51 13.68
CA PHE A 122 -9.45 -8.01 12.81
C PHE A 122 -8.37 -8.71 13.63
N LYS A 123 -8.11 -9.97 13.30
CA LYS A 123 -7.01 -10.73 13.88
C LYS A 123 -5.81 -10.67 12.95
N ILE A 124 -4.69 -10.27 13.51
CA ILE A 124 -3.41 -10.33 12.77
C ILE A 124 -3.18 -11.80 12.40
N PRO A 125 -2.98 -12.13 11.13
CA PRO A 125 -2.65 -13.49 10.72
C PRO A 125 -1.42 -14.00 11.51
N GLU A 126 -1.46 -15.25 11.94
CA GLU A 126 -0.31 -15.87 12.58
C GLU A 126 0.91 -15.74 11.65
N ARG A 127 2.05 -15.37 12.24
CA ARG A 127 3.27 -15.29 11.46
C ARG A 127 3.61 -16.70 10.97
N PRO A 128 3.98 -16.86 9.68
CA PRO A 128 4.40 -18.16 9.20
C PRO A 128 5.56 -18.67 10.05
N LYS A 129 5.49 -19.95 10.41
CA LYS A 129 6.59 -20.60 11.14
C LYS A 129 7.90 -20.43 10.39
N ARG A 130 8.95 -20.03 11.09
CA ARG A 130 10.29 -19.85 10.55
C ARG A 130 11.16 -21.04 10.93
N VAL A 131 11.59 -21.79 9.92
CA VAL A 131 12.38 -23.01 10.08
C VAL A 131 13.74 -22.82 9.43
N ALA A 132 14.82 -23.16 10.13
CA ALA A 132 16.15 -23.15 9.54
C ALA A 132 16.66 -24.57 9.31
N TYR A 133 16.94 -24.91 8.06
CA TYR A 133 17.58 -26.15 7.65
C TYR A 133 19.08 -25.98 7.69
N LEU A 134 19.71 -26.64 8.66
CA LEU A 134 21.15 -26.61 8.88
C LEU A 134 21.79 -27.80 8.17
N VAL A 135 22.52 -27.55 7.11
CA VAL A 135 23.14 -28.58 6.29
C VAL A 135 24.62 -28.68 6.59
N GLU A 136 25.11 -29.89 6.85
CA GLU A 136 26.52 -30.14 7.10
C GLU A 136 27.43 -29.59 5.97
N LYS A 137 28.63 -29.10 6.33
CA LYS A 137 29.54 -28.45 5.36
C LYS A 137 29.91 -29.35 4.18
N LYS A 138 30.15 -30.64 4.45
CA LYS A 138 30.53 -31.63 3.43
C LYS A 138 29.36 -32.46 2.92
N TYR A 139 28.13 -31.93 3.01
CA TYR A 139 26.94 -32.61 2.57
C TYR A 139 26.97 -32.78 1.03
N PRO A 140 26.77 -34.02 0.50
CA PRO A 140 26.83 -34.27 -0.94
C PRO A 140 25.86 -33.45 -1.74
N ALA A 141 26.28 -32.97 -2.92
CA ALA A 141 25.44 -32.14 -3.78
C ALA A 141 24.15 -32.85 -4.22
N GLU A 142 24.25 -34.14 -4.50
CA GLU A 142 23.12 -34.97 -4.89
C GLU A 142 22.04 -35.02 -3.79
N LYS A 143 22.44 -35.26 -2.54
CA LYS A 143 21.53 -35.27 -1.39
C LYS A 143 21.02 -33.86 -1.03
N LEU A 144 21.74 -32.79 -1.39
CA LEU A 144 21.31 -31.41 -1.17
C LEU A 144 20.06 -31.08 -2.01
N VAL A 145 19.91 -31.69 -3.18
CA VAL A 145 18.71 -31.54 -4.02
C VAL A 145 17.45 -31.95 -3.25
N ASP A 146 17.52 -33.02 -2.47
CA ASP A 146 16.36 -33.50 -1.70
C ASP A 146 16.04 -32.56 -0.54
N VAL A 147 17.05 -31.97 0.13
CA VAL A 147 16.86 -30.92 1.14
C VAL A 147 16.18 -29.68 0.51
N MET A 148 16.58 -29.31 -0.70
CA MET A 148 15.98 -28.19 -1.41
C MET A 148 14.53 -28.46 -1.83
N LYS A 149 14.20 -29.71 -2.21
CA LYS A 149 12.81 -30.12 -2.48
C LYS A 149 11.95 -30.02 -1.22
N GLN A 150 12.43 -30.56 -0.09
CA GLN A 150 11.74 -30.46 1.20
C GLN A 150 11.52 -28.98 1.62
N ALA A 151 12.55 -28.14 1.45
CA ALA A 151 12.43 -26.72 1.73
C ALA A 151 11.41 -26.02 0.82
N LYS A 152 11.31 -26.43 -0.45
CA LYS A 152 10.31 -25.92 -1.38
C LYS A 152 8.90 -26.31 -0.93
N GLU A 153 8.69 -27.58 -0.62
CA GLU A 153 7.41 -28.10 -0.15
C GLU A 153 6.93 -27.42 1.14
N ALA A 154 7.85 -27.23 2.10
CA ALA A 154 7.56 -26.52 3.34
C ALA A 154 7.16 -25.06 3.09
N ARG A 155 7.80 -24.37 2.12
CA ARG A 155 7.43 -23.01 1.71
C ARG A 155 6.06 -22.95 1.02
N GLU A 156 5.75 -23.92 0.19
CA GLU A 156 4.44 -24.05 -0.45
C GLU A 156 3.33 -24.29 0.58
N ASN A 157 3.66 -24.94 1.72
CA ASN A 157 2.78 -25.10 2.88
C ASN A 157 2.77 -23.91 3.84
N GLY A 158 3.28 -22.75 3.42
CA GLY A 158 3.20 -21.49 4.16
C GLY A 158 4.29 -21.28 5.22
N GLN A 159 5.34 -22.08 5.26
CA GLN A 159 6.48 -21.87 6.15
C GLN A 159 7.54 -20.95 5.52
N GLN A 160 8.29 -20.24 6.36
CA GLN A 160 9.50 -19.54 5.93
C GLN A 160 10.72 -20.41 6.21
N VAL A 161 11.31 -21.00 5.18
CA VAL A 161 12.44 -21.92 5.32
C VAL A 161 13.73 -21.28 4.83
N LEU A 162 14.73 -21.22 5.72
CA LEU A 162 16.11 -20.85 5.42
C LEU A 162 16.97 -22.12 5.31
N VAL A 163 17.68 -22.30 4.21
CA VAL A 163 18.66 -23.38 4.08
C VAL A 163 20.05 -22.79 4.18
N VAL A 164 20.81 -23.19 5.21
CA VAL A 164 22.15 -22.67 5.43
C VAL A 164 23.15 -23.79 5.80
N ARG A 165 24.43 -23.55 5.51
CA ARG A 165 25.50 -24.45 5.94
C ARG A 165 25.77 -24.34 7.43
N MET A 166 26.00 -25.45 8.10
CA MET A 166 26.39 -25.49 9.51
C MET A 166 27.71 -24.79 9.75
N ASN A 167 27.78 -23.96 10.77
CA ASN A 167 29.02 -23.39 11.28
C ASN A 167 29.75 -24.36 12.21
N LYS A 168 31.05 -24.11 12.45
CA LYS A 168 31.81 -24.89 13.46
C LYS A 168 31.18 -24.79 14.86
N ASN A 169 30.69 -23.60 15.23
CA ASN A 169 29.92 -23.38 16.45
C ASN A 169 28.41 -23.36 16.11
N LYS A 170 27.82 -24.53 16.04
CA LYS A 170 26.41 -24.74 15.75
C LYS A 170 25.48 -24.11 16.78
N LYS A 171 25.87 -24.14 18.06
CA LYS A 171 25.08 -23.54 19.14
C LYS A 171 24.93 -22.04 18.92
N PHE A 172 26.06 -21.36 18.71
CA PHE A 172 26.05 -19.93 18.42
C PHE A 172 25.22 -19.58 17.14
N GLN A 173 25.35 -20.41 16.10
CA GLN A 173 24.55 -20.22 14.88
C GLN A 173 23.06 -20.29 15.16
N LYS A 174 22.60 -21.29 15.93
CA LYS A 174 21.19 -21.40 16.32
C LYS A 174 20.73 -20.21 17.16
N GLU A 175 21.55 -19.76 18.11
CA GLU A 175 21.25 -18.58 18.92
C GLU A 175 21.09 -17.31 18.07
N GLN A 176 21.90 -17.10 17.04
CA GLN A 176 21.76 -15.98 16.13
C GLN A 176 20.47 -16.09 15.29
N LEU A 177 20.21 -17.26 14.72
CA LEU A 177 19.01 -17.52 13.94
C LEU A 177 17.74 -17.38 14.79
N SER A 178 17.78 -17.78 16.06
CA SER A 178 16.65 -17.56 16.99
C SER A 178 16.39 -16.07 17.23
N LYS A 179 17.42 -15.23 17.31
CA LYS A 179 17.27 -13.78 17.40
C LYS A 179 16.67 -13.18 16.12
N GLU A 180 16.89 -13.82 14.96
CA GLU A 180 16.29 -13.47 13.68
C GLU A 180 14.86 -14.01 13.53
N GLY A 181 14.35 -14.74 14.55
CA GLY A 181 12.99 -15.25 14.62
C GLY A 181 12.79 -16.64 14.04
N TYR A 182 13.86 -17.43 13.86
CA TYR A 182 13.72 -18.85 13.51
C TYR A 182 13.49 -19.66 14.79
N GLU A 183 12.38 -20.39 14.82
CA GLU A 183 11.92 -21.12 16.02
C GLU A 183 12.25 -22.60 15.94
N GLU A 184 12.31 -23.15 14.74
CA GLU A 184 12.56 -24.58 14.48
C GLU A 184 13.84 -24.75 13.68
N PHE A 185 14.59 -25.85 13.99
CA PHE A 185 15.87 -26.17 13.37
C PHE A 185 15.88 -27.63 12.92
N GLU A 186 16.03 -27.87 11.63
CA GLU A 186 16.26 -29.19 11.07
C GLU A 186 17.71 -29.35 10.68
N GLU A 187 18.30 -30.49 11.03
CA GLU A 187 19.72 -30.76 10.83
C GLU A 187 19.94 -31.91 9.86
N PHE A 188 20.70 -31.66 8.82
CA PHE A 188 21.01 -32.62 7.77
C PHE A 188 22.49 -33.02 7.83
N PHE A 189 22.74 -34.28 8.13
CA PHE A 189 24.08 -34.87 8.21
C PHE A 189 24.26 -35.90 7.10
N ASN A 190 25.48 -36.01 6.58
CA ASN A 190 25.86 -37.09 5.70
C ASN A 190 26.18 -38.33 6.55
N LYS A 191 25.17 -39.13 6.80
CA LYS A 191 25.36 -40.47 7.40
C LYS A 191 25.77 -41.45 6.33
#